data_d946a0bcdb82b0ddfa4239d7a43b1680
#
_entry.id   d946a0bcdb82b0ddfa4239d7a43b1680
#
_cell.length_a   1.000
_cell.length_b   1.000
_cell.length_c   1.000
_cell.angle_alpha   90.00
_cell.angle_beta   90.00
_cell.angle_gamma   90.00
#
_symmetry.space_group_name_H-M   'P 1'
#
loop_
_entity.id
_entity.type
_entity.pdbx_description
1 polymer ?
#
loop_
_entity_poly.entity_id
_entity_poly.type
_entity_poly.pdbx_seq_one_letter_code
_entity_poly.pdbx_strand_id
1 'polypeptide(L)'
;LLTNQLPYYLAGALPAAAERIVTEREPARPSVVVRNGAGDGTRLAREAGRASWADLDVLVLTAMHRDRERRYPTVDALIRDIDHFLDQQPLDARPDTMGYRLGKFVRRNSQVVAATLVAVVVEVVVTVVGFYTLRLAGARNEAQAEPDRTQRIQAFMLALFRGGDEEAGPADSLR
;
A
#
# COMPACT_ATOMS: atom_id res chain seq x y z
N LEU A 1 -10.40 18.97 28.23
CA LEU A 1 -11.02 19.44 26.99
C LEU A 1 -11.21 18.30 25.98
N LEU A 2 -10.17 17.51 25.65
CA LEU A 2 -10.26 16.41 24.69
C LEU A 2 -11.21 15.28 25.12
N THR A 3 -11.23 15.00 26.41
CA THR A 3 -11.98 13.87 26.99
C THR A 3 -13.13 14.30 27.88
N ASN A 4 -13.24 15.60 28.17
CA ASN A 4 -14.11 16.20 29.16
C ASN A 4 -14.00 15.54 30.56
N GLN A 5 -12.89 14.89 30.84
CA GLN A 5 -12.57 14.26 32.14
C GLN A 5 -11.20 14.73 32.60
N LEU A 6 -11.04 14.74 33.92
CA LEU A 6 -9.73 15.01 34.54
C LEU A 6 -8.81 13.80 34.39
N PRO A 7 -7.49 14.02 34.19
CA PRO A 7 -6.52 12.94 34.04
C PRO A 7 -6.35 12.09 35.32
N TYR A 8 -6.65 12.69 36.46
CA TYR A 8 -6.65 12.03 37.76
C TYR A 8 -7.97 12.27 38.47
N TYR A 9 -8.53 11.23 39.08
CA TYR A 9 -9.72 11.34 39.91
C TYR A 9 -9.28 11.63 41.36
N LEU A 10 -9.44 12.88 41.80
CA LEU A 10 -9.03 13.36 43.12
C LEU A 10 -10.21 13.65 44.06
N ALA A 11 -11.43 13.40 43.61
CA ALA A 11 -12.61 13.71 44.43
C ALA A 11 -12.59 12.94 45.75
N GLY A 12 -12.65 13.66 46.86
CA GLY A 12 -12.64 13.08 48.21
C GLY A 12 -11.26 12.62 48.72
N ALA A 13 -10.17 12.82 47.96
CA ALA A 13 -8.86 12.48 48.39
C ALA A 13 -8.30 13.53 49.38
N LEU A 14 -7.68 13.07 50.47
CA LEU A 14 -6.88 13.94 51.36
C LEU A 14 -5.66 14.49 50.59
N PRO A 15 -5.13 15.69 50.99
CA PRO A 15 -4.01 16.31 50.28
C PRO A 15 -2.84 15.39 50.02
N ALA A 16 -2.40 14.63 51.03
CA ALA A 16 -1.29 13.66 50.92
C ALA A 16 -1.62 12.49 49.98
N ALA A 17 -2.89 12.05 49.92
CA ALA A 17 -3.32 11.01 49.00
C ALA A 17 -3.41 11.55 47.57
N ALA A 18 -3.86 12.78 47.40
CA ALA A 18 -3.92 13.46 46.11
C ALA A 18 -2.52 13.65 45.52
N GLU A 19 -1.55 14.08 46.31
CA GLU A 19 -0.13 14.19 45.96
C GLU A 19 0.43 12.83 45.46
N ARG A 20 0.20 11.76 46.22
CA ARG A 20 0.62 10.41 45.82
C ARG A 20 -0.02 9.97 44.50
N ILE A 21 -1.30 10.23 44.30
CA ILE A 21 -1.96 9.89 43.04
C ILE A 21 -1.30 10.60 41.85
N VAL A 22 -1.00 11.88 42.00
CA VAL A 22 -0.39 12.67 40.90
C VAL A 22 1.06 12.28 40.66
N THR A 23 1.82 11.92 41.72
CA THR A 23 3.24 11.59 41.63
C THR A 23 3.51 10.13 41.27
N GLU A 24 2.64 9.19 41.68
CA GLU A 24 2.88 7.75 41.50
C GLU A 24 2.10 7.15 40.32
N ARG A 25 0.93 7.70 39.95
CA ARG A 25 0.10 7.16 38.86
C ARG A 25 0.41 7.83 37.52
N GLU A 26 0.44 7.04 36.46
CA GLU A 26 0.40 7.56 35.11
C GLU A 26 -1.02 7.95 34.75
N PRO A 27 -1.23 9.08 34.05
CA PRO A 27 -2.54 9.49 33.57
C PRO A 27 -3.09 8.48 32.57
N ALA A 28 -4.40 8.31 32.58
CA ALA A 28 -5.07 7.45 31.60
C ALA A 28 -4.89 8.02 30.18
N ARG A 29 -4.69 7.13 29.22
CA ARG A 29 -4.58 7.53 27.81
C ARG A 29 -5.88 8.20 27.35
N PRO A 30 -5.83 9.37 26.71
CA PRO A 30 -7.02 10.03 26.17
C PRO A 30 -7.89 9.13 25.31
N SER A 31 -7.28 8.31 24.45
CA SER A 31 -7.98 7.35 23.60
C SER A 31 -8.79 6.31 24.37
N VAL A 32 -8.31 5.87 25.53
CA VAL A 32 -8.98 4.90 26.40
C VAL A 32 -10.14 5.57 27.12
N VAL A 33 -9.93 6.78 27.64
CA VAL A 33 -10.96 7.55 28.35
C VAL A 33 -12.15 7.83 27.43
N VAL A 34 -11.90 8.26 26.21
CA VAL A 34 -12.94 8.53 25.21
C VAL A 34 -13.69 7.27 24.81
N ARG A 35 -12.99 6.16 24.61
CA ARG A 35 -13.63 4.88 24.25
C ARG A 35 -14.54 4.34 25.36
N ASN A 36 -14.17 4.56 26.62
CA ASN A 36 -14.91 4.08 27.78
C ASN A 36 -15.96 5.08 28.30
N GLY A 37 -15.89 6.34 27.84
CA GLY A 37 -16.79 7.41 28.24
C GLY A 37 -18.06 7.44 27.39
N ALA A 38 -19.23 7.57 28.06
CA ALA A 38 -20.52 7.73 27.42
C ALA A 38 -20.91 9.21 27.12
N GLY A 39 -19.91 10.12 27.06
CA GLY A 39 -20.13 11.57 26.95
C GLY A 39 -20.12 12.13 25.53
N ASP A 40 -20.61 13.38 25.41
CA ASP A 40 -20.75 14.13 24.15
C ASP A 40 -19.42 14.41 23.42
N GLY A 41 -18.27 14.34 24.12
CA GLY A 41 -16.92 14.35 23.54
C GLY A 41 -16.60 13.15 22.62
N THR A 42 -17.42 12.10 22.71
CA THR A 42 -17.30 10.88 21.92
C THR A 42 -17.54 11.08 20.42
N ARG A 43 -18.20 12.15 20.01
CA ARG A 43 -18.52 12.39 18.60
C ARG A 43 -17.29 12.84 17.80
N LEU A 44 -16.62 13.88 18.27
CA LEU A 44 -15.33 14.35 17.69
C LEU A 44 -14.25 13.27 17.80
N ALA A 45 -14.29 12.50 18.86
CA ALA A 45 -13.38 11.41 19.11
C ALA A 45 -13.56 10.21 18.19
N ARG A 46 -14.76 9.92 17.72
CA ARG A 46 -15.02 8.86 16.73
C ARG A 46 -14.63 9.29 15.31
N GLU A 47 -14.73 10.57 15.00
CA GLU A 47 -14.35 11.15 13.70
C GLU A 47 -12.84 11.19 13.52
N ALA A 48 -12.07 11.40 14.59
CA ALA A 48 -10.62 11.27 14.57
C ALA A 48 -10.23 9.79 14.49
N GLY A 49 -9.69 9.36 13.38
CA GLY A 49 -9.28 7.98 13.14
C GLY A 49 -8.31 7.44 14.21
N ARG A 50 -8.28 6.12 14.39
CA ARG A 50 -7.45 5.42 15.40
C ARG A 50 -5.97 5.84 15.43
N ALA A 51 -5.39 6.16 14.28
CA ALA A 51 -4.01 6.62 14.18
C ALA A 51 -3.82 8.01 14.78
N SER A 52 -4.78 8.93 14.63
CA SER A 52 -4.75 10.27 15.25
C SER A 52 -4.83 10.19 16.77
N TRP A 53 -5.63 9.26 17.31
CA TRP A 53 -5.69 9.03 18.75
C TRP A 53 -4.37 8.50 19.31
N ALA A 54 -3.68 7.63 18.59
CA ALA A 54 -2.38 7.13 19.03
C ALA A 54 -1.31 8.25 19.12
N ASP A 55 -1.38 9.22 18.22
CA ASP A 55 -0.50 10.39 18.26
C ASP A 55 -0.89 11.37 19.38
N LEU A 56 -2.18 11.61 19.57
CA LEU A 56 -2.68 12.43 20.71
C LEU A 56 -2.33 11.81 22.07
N ASP A 57 -2.39 10.49 22.19
CA ASP A 57 -1.94 9.80 23.41
C ASP A 57 -0.46 10.10 23.69
N VAL A 58 0.41 10.04 22.64
CA VAL A 58 1.83 10.34 22.81
C VAL A 58 2.04 11.79 23.21
N LEU A 59 1.40 12.76 22.52
CA LEU A 59 1.52 14.18 22.84
C LEU A 59 1.15 14.47 24.30
N VAL A 60 -0.02 14.00 24.72
CA VAL A 60 -0.54 14.27 26.07
C VAL A 60 0.30 13.56 27.13
N LEU A 61 0.63 12.27 26.93
CA LEU A 61 1.40 11.51 27.91
C LEU A 61 2.84 12.00 28.03
N THR A 62 3.46 12.47 26.94
CA THR A 62 4.77 13.10 26.99
C THR A 62 4.73 14.44 27.72
N ALA A 63 3.74 15.29 27.44
CA ALA A 63 3.58 16.57 28.12
C ALA A 63 3.32 16.39 29.63
N MET A 64 2.60 15.35 30.01
CA MET A 64 2.22 15.05 31.40
C MET A 64 3.14 14.00 32.04
N HIS A 65 4.27 13.64 31.40
CA HIS A 65 5.12 12.58 31.92
C HIS A 65 5.63 12.93 33.33
N ARG A 66 5.62 11.95 34.25
CA ARG A 66 6.04 12.10 35.64
C ARG A 66 7.51 12.57 35.77
N ASP A 67 8.38 11.94 35.01
CA ASP A 67 9.78 12.32 34.91
C ASP A 67 9.94 13.56 34.04
N ARG A 68 10.48 14.63 34.61
CA ARG A 68 10.70 15.89 33.93
C ARG A 68 11.61 15.77 32.68
N GLU A 69 12.58 14.89 32.73
CA GLU A 69 13.52 14.70 31.62
C GLU A 69 12.87 14.01 30.42
N ARG A 70 11.77 13.32 30.64
CA ARG A 70 10.96 12.68 29.60
C ARG A 70 9.82 13.56 29.08
N ARG A 71 9.62 14.76 29.65
CA ARG A 71 8.69 15.74 29.12
C ARG A 71 9.31 16.46 27.93
N TYR A 72 8.49 17.26 27.26
CA TYR A 72 9.01 18.23 26.31
C TYR A 72 9.97 19.18 27.01
N PRO A 73 11.19 19.37 26.48
CA PRO A 73 12.20 20.24 27.11
C PRO A 73 11.79 21.71 27.13
N THR A 74 10.99 22.13 26.15
CA THR A 74 10.48 23.50 26.00
C THR A 74 9.03 23.47 25.50
N VAL A 75 8.34 24.60 25.69
CA VAL A 75 7.00 24.79 25.13
C VAL A 75 7.03 24.78 23.59
N ASP A 76 8.10 25.32 23.00
CA ASP A 76 8.27 25.31 21.54
C ASP A 76 8.39 23.90 20.97
N ALA A 77 9.00 22.98 21.72
CA ALA A 77 9.06 21.56 21.32
C ALA A 77 7.65 20.93 21.32
N LEU A 78 6.82 21.26 22.30
CA LEU A 78 5.41 20.81 22.32
C LEU A 78 4.60 21.42 21.17
N ILE A 79 4.77 22.73 20.91
CA ILE A 79 4.09 23.43 19.81
C ILE A 79 4.46 22.77 18.48
N ARG A 80 5.73 22.50 18.24
CA ARG A 80 6.21 21.84 17.01
C ARG A 80 5.57 20.46 16.81
N ASP A 81 5.47 19.66 17.87
CA ASP A 81 4.81 18.35 17.77
C ASP A 81 3.29 18.48 17.55
N ILE A 82 2.66 19.54 18.07
CA ILE A 82 1.26 19.83 17.75
C ILE A 82 1.12 20.20 16.27
N ASP A 83 2.01 21.02 15.74
CA ASP A 83 2.02 21.36 14.31
C ASP A 83 2.26 20.13 13.43
N HIS A 84 3.21 19.27 13.81
CA HIS A 84 3.43 17.97 13.15
C HIS A 84 2.17 17.09 13.18
N PHE A 85 1.44 17.09 14.30
CA PHE A 85 0.16 16.36 14.39
C PHE A 85 -0.88 16.90 13.40
N LEU A 86 -1.06 18.23 13.35
CA LEU A 86 -2.01 18.89 12.47
C LEU A 86 -1.67 18.67 10.99
N ASP A 87 -0.37 18.73 10.64
CA ASP A 87 0.15 18.54 9.29
C ASP A 87 0.32 17.06 8.91
N GLN A 88 -0.13 16.14 9.76
CA GLN A 88 0.03 14.69 9.54
C GLN A 88 1.51 14.27 9.39
N GLN A 89 2.43 14.99 10.01
CA GLN A 89 3.84 14.68 10.07
C GLN A 89 4.16 13.74 11.24
N PRO A 90 5.26 13.00 11.23
CA PRO A 90 5.72 12.22 12.37
C PRO A 90 6.03 13.12 13.57
N LEU A 91 5.64 12.67 14.78
CA LEU A 91 5.93 13.37 16.04
C LEU A 91 7.37 13.13 16.47
N ASP A 92 8.04 14.18 16.98
CA ASP A 92 9.38 14.07 17.55
C ASP A 92 9.39 13.24 18.84
N ALA A 93 8.33 13.33 19.64
CA ALA A 93 8.17 12.56 20.88
C ALA A 93 7.91 11.05 20.67
N ARG A 94 7.64 10.60 19.45
CA ARG A 94 7.36 9.20 19.16
C ARG A 94 8.59 8.49 18.60
N PRO A 95 8.91 7.24 19.06
CA PRO A 95 9.99 6.46 18.47
C PRO A 95 9.83 6.32 16.96
N ASP A 96 10.89 6.61 16.24
CA ASP A 96 10.93 6.72 14.80
C ASP A 96 10.99 5.33 14.16
N THR A 97 9.84 4.75 13.86
CA THR A 97 9.75 3.48 13.14
C THR A 97 9.42 3.72 11.67
N MET A 98 10.07 2.96 10.78
CA MET A 98 9.83 3.04 9.32
C MET A 98 8.35 2.88 8.97
N GLY A 99 7.63 1.97 9.65
CA GLY A 99 6.20 1.78 9.43
C GLY A 99 5.34 3.00 9.79
N TYR A 100 5.70 3.71 10.85
CA TYR A 100 4.99 4.93 11.26
C TYR A 100 5.20 6.07 10.25
N ARG A 101 6.45 6.30 9.80
CA ARG A 101 6.78 7.28 8.76
C ARG A 101 6.06 6.97 7.44
N LEU A 102 6.12 5.71 7.01
CA LEU A 102 5.45 5.27 5.79
C LEU A 102 3.93 5.47 5.87
N GLY A 103 3.32 5.13 7.00
CA GLY A 103 1.88 5.34 7.22
C GLY A 103 1.46 6.81 7.12
N LYS A 104 2.25 7.73 7.71
CA LYS A 104 2.02 9.18 7.61
C LYS A 104 2.22 9.68 6.18
N PHE A 105 3.28 9.22 5.49
CA PHE A 105 3.54 9.58 4.10
C PHE A 105 2.39 9.16 3.17
N VAL A 106 1.95 7.90 3.27
CA VAL A 106 0.84 7.37 2.46
C VAL A 106 -0.44 8.18 2.72
N ARG A 107 -0.73 8.50 3.98
CA ARG A 107 -1.93 9.25 4.34
C ARG A 107 -1.90 10.69 3.81
N ARG A 108 -0.75 11.35 3.87
CA ARG A 108 -0.55 12.71 3.34
C ARG A 108 -0.58 12.75 1.82
N ASN A 109 -0.01 11.74 1.17
CA ASN A 109 0.13 11.68 -0.28
C ASN A 109 -0.73 10.57 -0.91
N SER A 110 -1.93 10.34 -0.39
CA SER A 110 -2.79 9.22 -0.80
C SER A 110 -3.09 9.21 -2.31
N GLN A 111 -3.27 10.38 -2.93
CA GLN A 111 -3.49 10.50 -4.37
C GLN A 111 -2.26 10.10 -5.19
N VAL A 112 -1.07 10.54 -4.76
CA VAL A 112 0.19 10.19 -5.43
C VAL A 112 0.46 8.69 -5.30
N VAL A 113 0.28 8.13 -4.10
CA VAL A 113 0.46 6.70 -3.86
C VAL A 113 -0.53 5.87 -4.68
N ALA A 114 -1.81 6.29 -4.74
CA ALA A 114 -2.82 5.62 -5.55
C ALA A 114 -2.47 5.69 -7.05
N ALA A 115 -2.06 6.85 -7.55
CA ALA A 115 -1.65 7.02 -8.95
C ALA A 115 -0.43 6.16 -9.30
N THR A 116 0.58 6.11 -8.42
CA THR A 116 1.76 5.25 -8.60
C THR A 116 1.38 3.77 -8.62
N LEU A 117 0.50 3.34 -7.72
CA LEU A 117 0.03 1.95 -7.69
C LEU A 117 -0.69 1.58 -9.00
N VAL A 118 -1.58 2.44 -9.48
CA VAL A 118 -2.28 2.24 -10.77
C VAL A 118 -1.28 2.16 -11.92
N ALA A 119 -0.29 3.05 -11.97
CA ALA A 119 0.75 3.03 -13.00
C ALA A 119 1.54 1.72 -13.01
N VAL A 120 1.94 1.23 -11.83
CA VAL A 120 2.65 -0.06 -11.69
C VAL A 120 1.76 -1.23 -12.16
N VAL A 121 0.50 -1.25 -11.79
CA VAL A 121 -0.44 -2.30 -12.25
C VAL A 121 -0.60 -2.29 -13.76
N VAL A 122 -0.76 -1.11 -14.36
CA VAL A 122 -0.85 -0.97 -15.83
C VAL A 122 0.42 -1.46 -16.51
N GLU A 123 1.59 -1.09 -16.00
CA GLU A 123 2.89 -1.55 -16.53
C GLU A 123 3.02 -3.07 -16.49
N VAL A 124 2.65 -3.69 -15.37
CA VAL A 124 2.66 -5.16 -15.25
C VAL A 124 1.70 -5.80 -16.25
N VAL A 125 0.49 -5.28 -16.39
CA VAL A 125 -0.50 -5.81 -17.35
C VAL A 125 0.01 -5.68 -18.79
N VAL A 126 0.56 -4.53 -19.18
CA VAL A 126 1.11 -4.30 -20.52
C VAL A 126 2.27 -5.28 -20.79
N THR A 127 3.17 -5.45 -19.83
CA THR A 127 4.30 -6.38 -19.95
C THR A 127 3.83 -7.82 -20.11
N VAL A 128 2.86 -8.25 -19.31
CA VAL A 128 2.30 -9.61 -19.37
C VAL A 128 1.59 -9.84 -20.71
N VAL A 129 0.72 -8.92 -21.13
CA VAL A 129 0.01 -9.01 -22.42
C VAL A 129 1.00 -9.02 -23.58
N GLY A 130 2.01 -8.13 -23.56
CA GLY A 130 3.06 -8.08 -24.57
C GLY A 130 3.83 -9.40 -24.67
N PHE A 131 4.22 -9.96 -23.52
CA PHE A 131 4.90 -11.26 -23.48
C PHE A 131 4.06 -12.39 -24.09
N TYR A 132 2.77 -12.47 -23.71
CA TYR A 132 1.87 -13.49 -24.26
C TYR A 132 1.58 -13.31 -25.73
N THR A 133 1.42 -12.08 -26.22
CA THR A 133 1.18 -11.81 -27.66
C THR A 133 2.38 -12.18 -28.52
N LEU A 134 3.59 -11.86 -28.07
CA LEU A 134 4.82 -12.25 -28.75
C LEU A 134 5.00 -13.78 -28.79
N ARG A 135 4.70 -14.47 -27.71
CA ARG A 135 4.77 -15.92 -27.64
C ARG A 135 3.76 -16.61 -28.54
N LEU A 136 2.52 -16.10 -28.60
CA LEU A 136 1.51 -16.60 -29.53
C LEU A 136 1.85 -16.33 -30.99
N ALA A 137 2.43 -15.19 -31.31
CA ALA A 137 2.89 -14.87 -32.68
C ALA A 137 3.98 -15.83 -33.14
N GLY A 138 4.93 -16.18 -32.27
CA GLY A 138 5.95 -17.19 -32.55
C GLY A 138 5.36 -18.57 -32.87
N ALA A 139 4.42 -19.06 -32.05
CA ALA A 139 3.75 -20.33 -32.25
C ALA A 139 2.91 -20.36 -33.55
N ARG A 140 2.30 -19.25 -33.95
CA ARG A 140 1.54 -19.16 -35.22
C ARG A 140 2.46 -19.21 -36.44
N ASN A 141 3.63 -18.57 -36.38
CA ASN A 141 4.59 -18.58 -37.48
C ASN A 141 5.17 -19.99 -37.70
N GLU A 142 5.40 -20.75 -36.64
CA GLU A 142 5.83 -22.16 -36.75
C GLU A 142 4.73 -23.04 -37.38
N ALA A 143 3.47 -22.86 -36.95
CA ALA A 143 2.34 -23.60 -37.51
C ALA A 143 2.04 -23.27 -38.98
N GLN A 144 2.38 -22.09 -39.47
CA GLN A 144 2.22 -21.68 -40.88
C GLN A 144 3.37 -22.15 -41.78
N ALA A 145 4.54 -22.47 -41.23
CA ALA A 145 5.68 -22.98 -41.99
C ALA A 145 5.53 -24.45 -42.44
N GLU A 146 4.68 -25.23 -41.78
CA GLU A 146 4.43 -26.63 -42.13
C GLU A 146 3.66 -26.88 -43.45
N PRO A 147 2.58 -26.11 -43.78
CA PRO A 147 1.84 -26.32 -45.03
C PRO A 147 2.67 -26.02 -46.28
N ASP A 148 3.60 -25.07 -46.23
CA ASP A 148 4.47 -24.76 -47.39
C ASP A 148 5.38 -25.91 -47.75
N ARG A 149 5.85 -26.73 -46.84
CA ARG A 149 6.65 -27.93 -47.13
C ARG A 149 5.81 -29.02 -47.76
N THR A 150 4.60 -29.23 -47.28
CA THR A 150 3.69 -30.25 -47.83
C THR A 150 3.22 -29.88 -49.22
N GLN A 151 2.92 -28.61 -49.49
CA GLN A 151 2.55 -28.13 -50.79
C GLN A 151 3.68 -28.23 -51.82
N ARG A 152 4.94 -27.94 -51.44
CA ARG A 152 6.13 -28.13 -52.30
C ARG A 152 6.38 -29.58 -52.65
N ILE A 153 6.21 -30.49 -51.71
CA ILE A 153 6.32 -31.93 -51.91
C ILE A 153 5.21 -32.41 -52.90
N GLN A 154 3.98 -31.96 -52.72
CA GLN A 154 2.86 -32.29 -53.58
C GLN A 154 3.08 -31.73 -55.00
N ALA A 155 3.52 -30.47 -55.14
CA ALA A 155 3.84 -29.87 -56.43
C ALA A 155 4.99 -30.60 -57.13
N PHE A 156 6.04 -31.03 -56.42
CA PHE A 156 7.13 -31.82 -56.95
C PHE A 156 6.70 -33.21 -57.40
N MET A 157 5.85 -33.90 -56.61
CA MET A 157 5.29 -35.20 -56.99
C MET A 157 4.42 -35.07 -58.26
N LEU A 158 3.58 -34.07 -58.35
CA LEU A 158 2.73 -33.81 -59.53
C LEU A 158 3.59 -33.47 -60.77
N ALA A 159 4.69 -32.76 -60.61
CA ALA A 159 5.61 -32.47 -61.70
C ALA A 159 6.34 -33.74 -62.22
N LEU A 160 6.71 -34.64 -61.34
CA LEU A 160 7.31 -35.95 -61.70
C LEU A 160 6.32 -36.81 -62.48
N PHE A 161 5.05 -36.89 -62.03
CA PHE A 161 4.04 -37.69 -62.75
C PHE A 161 3.70 -37.08 -64.12
N ARG A 162 3.65 -35.78 -64.25
CA ARG A 162 3.36 -35.09 -65.52
C ARG A 162 4.53 -35.16 -66.51
N GLY A 163 5.77 -35.17 -66.04
CA GLY A 163 6.98 -35.35 -66.87
C GLY A 163 7.15 -36.79 -67.39
N GLY A 164 6.60 -37.80 -66.67
CA GLY A 164 6.66 -39.18 -67.10
C GLY A 164 5.69 -39.53 -68.26
N ASP A 165 4.60 -38.75 -68.43
CA ASP A 165 3.64 -38.95 -69.53
C ASP A 165 4.11 -38.34 -70.88
N GLU A 166 5.00 -37.39 -70.89
CA GLU A 166 5.54 -36.77 -72.09
C GLU A 166 6.66 -37.60 -72.78
N GLU A 167 7.27 -38.57 -72.11
CA GLU A 167 8.25 -39.49 -72.69
C GLU A 167 7.62 -40.78 -73.22
N ALA A 168 6.35 -41.04 -72.92
CA ALA A 168 5.60 -42.11 -73.55
C ALA A 168 5.03 -41.64 -74.87
N GLY A 169 5.84 -41.38 -75.86
CA GLY A 169 5.42 -41.08 -77.24
C GLY A 169 4.57 -42.21 -77.82
N PRO A 170 3.64 -41.97 -78.72
CA PRO A 170 2.71 -42.94 -79.25
C PRO A 170 3.46 -44.06 -79.98
N ALA A 171 3.25 -45.30 -79.57
CA ALA A 171 3.75 -46.51 -80.27
C ALA A 171 2.95 -46.71 -81.59
N ASP A 172 3.15 -45.81 -82.55
CA ASP A 172 2.54 -45.97 -83.88
C ASP A 172 3.50 -45.60 -84.99
N SER A 173 4.58 -46.41 -85.16
CA SER A 173 5.34 -46.43 -86.40
C SER A 173 6.03 -47.78 -86.62
N LEU A 174 5.21 -48.83 -86.76
CA LEU A 174 5.63 -50.05 -87.45
C LEU A 174 4.58 -50.45 -88.45
N ARG A 175 4.75 -49.92 -89.68
CA ARG A 175 4.33 -50.53 -90.92
C ARG A 175 5.30 -50.15 -92.02
#